data_a9a6d49fdc5e85581e873dbe02e30992
#
_entry.id   a9a6d49fdc5e85581e873dbe02e30992
#
_cell.length_a   1.000
_cell.length_b   1.000
_cell.length_c   1.000
_cell.angle_alpha   90.00
_cell.angle_beta   90.00
_cell.angle_gamma   90.00
#
_symmetry.space_group_name_H-M   'P 1'
#
loop_
_entity.id
_entity.type
_entity.pdbx_description
1 polymer ?
#
loop_
_entity_poly.entity_id
_entity_poly.type
_entity_poly.pdbx_seq_one_letter_code
_entity_poly.pdbx_strand_id
1 'polypeptide(L)'
;MMSYIGLILFLVCKVFFASKCIVLIHELGHAFFVFITGNQITAIQIGGEKKLFTIGKLQFLTGAGGRCYFEIADANKRKYLMKNIISMGGVLFTFILTIVLVGTDSFDFYHFAKGMIKGDITFIECLVTFGFLDLRNIIPKTFINNEVVYQTDGYKVIQDTKSYFRQRKIRRLQKNIMNLVK
;
A
#
# COMPACT_ATOMS: atom_id res chain seq x y z
N MET A 1 -2.45 1.43 39.90
CA MET A 1 -1.48 0.45 39.35
C MET A 1 -2.23 -0.39 38.33
N MET A 2 -1.95 -0.26 37.05
CA MET A 2 -2.58 -1.13 36.02
C MET A 2 -2.13 -2.57 36.23
N SER A 3 -3.07 -3.52 36.14
CA SER A 3 -2.71 -4.95 36.15
C SER A 3 -1.88 -5.28 34.91
N TYR A 4 -1.02 -6.30 34.98
CA TYR A 4 -0.25 -6.78 33.83
C TYR A 4 -1.13 -7.10 32.62
N ILE A 5 -2.34 -7.62 32.84
CA ILE A 5 -3.33 -7.89 31.81
C ILE A 5 -3.77 -6.59 31.11
N GLY A 6 -4.01 -5.53 31.88
CA GLY A 6 -4.39 -4.22 31.30
C GLY A 6 -3.28 -3.61 30.44
N LEU A 7 -2.02 -3.77 30.84
CA LEU A 7 -0.87 -3.30 30.06
C LEU A 7 -0.74 -4.06 28.73
N ILE A 8 -0.87 -5.39 28.75
CA ILE A 8 -0.81 -6.22 27.56
C ILE A 8 -1.95 -5.85 26.60
N LEU A 9 -3.17 -5.74 27.12
CA LEU A 9 -4.33 -5.36 26.28
C LEU A 9 -4.13 -4.01 25.62
N PHE A 10 -3.63 -3.03 26.36
CA PHE A 10 -3.36 -1.68 25.84
C PHE A 10 -2.27 -1.69 24.76
N LEU A 11 -1.21 -2.49 24.92
CA LEU A 11 -0.17 -2.68 23.91
C LEU A 11 -0.74 -3.32 22.64
N VAL A 12 -1.54 -4.37 22.77
CA VAL A 12 -2.20 -5.03 21.63
C VAL A 12 -3.09 -4.05 20.88
N CYS A 13 -3.86 -3.21 21.58
CA CYS A 13 -4.67 -2.18 20.95
C CYS A 13 -3.81 -1.16 20.19
N LYS A 14 -2.72 -0.65 20.79
CA LYS A 14 -1.81 0.29 20.09
C LYS A 14 -1.27 -0.31 18.80
N VAL A 15 -0.73 -1.53 18.85
CA VAL A 15 -0.19 -2.25 17.70
C VAL A 15 -1.26 -2.45 16.61
N PHE A 16 -2.45 -2.89 17.01
CA PHE A 16 -3.55 -3.09 16.08
C PHE A 16 -3.96 -1.78 15.38
N PHE A 17 -4.20 -0.72 16.13
CA PHE A 17 -4.59 0.57 15.55
C PHE A 17 -3.48 1.17 14.68
N ALA A 18 -2.21 1.12 15.12
CA ALA A 18 -1.09 1.62 14.33
C ALA A 18 -0.97 0.88 12.99
N SER A 19 -1.12 -0.45 13.00
CA SER A 19 -1.10 -1.23 11.77
C SER A 19 -2.22 -0.84 10.79
N LYS A 20 -3.44 -0.61 11.30
CA LYS A 20 -4.57 -0.16 10.47
C LYS A 20 -4.39 1.26 9.94
N CYS A 21 -3.80 2.17 10.73
CA CYS A 21 -3.46 3.51 10.27
C CYS A 21 -2.45 3.51 9.12
N ILE A 22 -1.40 2.69 9.21
CA ILE A 22 -0.42 2.57 8.12
C ILE A 22 -1.06 2.01 6.86
N VAL A 23 -1.89 0.95 6.97
CA VAL A 23 -2.63 0.42 5.82
C VAL A 23 -3.53 1.49 5.20
N LEU A 24 -4.27 2.25 6.02
CA LEU A 24 -5.12 3.34 5.54
C LEU A 24 -4.30 4.37 4.75
N ILE A 25 -3.17 4.83 5.30
CA ILE A 25 -2.31 5.83 4.66
C ILE A 25 -1.73 5.29 3.35
N HIS A 26 -1.33 4.03 3.33
CA HIS A 26 -0.87 3.34 2.13
C HIS A 26 -1.96 3.35 1.03
N GLU A 27 -3.18 2.92 1.35
CA GLU A 27 -4.27 2.87 0.38
C GLU A 27 -4.72 4.29 -0.05
N LEU A 28 -4.66 5.28 0.85
CA LEU A 28 -4.88 6.69 0.50
C LEU A 28 -3.82 7.21 -0.46
N GLY A 29 -2.57 6.73 -0.36
CA GLY A 29 -1.51 7.04 -1.32
C GLY A 29 -1.87 6.57 -2.73
N HIS A 30 -2.36 5.35 -2.90
CA HIS A 30 -2.89 4.87 -4.18
C HIS A 30 -4.06 5.74 -4.66
N ALA A 31 -5.03 6.00 -3.77
CA ALA A 31 -6.21 6.80 -4.08
C ALA A 31 -5.86 8.23 -4.53
N PHE A 32 -4.87 8.86 -3.90
CA PHE A 32 -4.37 10.17 -4.31
C PHE A 32 -3.84 10.16 -5.74
N PHE A 33 -3.03 9.18 -6.11
CA PHE A 33 -2.52 9.08 -7.48
C PHE A 33 -3.59 8.67 -8.49
N VAL A 34 -4.60 7.90 -8.11
CA VAL A 34 -5.79 7.66 -8.93
C VAL A 34 -6.50 8.98 -9.22
N PHE A 35 -6.72 9.82 -8.20
CA PHE A 35 -7.39 11.11 -8.33
C PHE A 35 -6.62 12.07 -9.23
N ILE A 36 -5.32 12.31 -8.99
CA ILE A 36 -4.53 13.27 -9.79
C ILE A 36 -4.31 12.80 -11.24
N THR A 37 -4.42 11.49 -11.50
CA THR A 37 -4.37 10.95 -12.88
C THR A 37 -5.72 10.98 -13.59
N GLY A 38 -6.77 11.56 -12.97
CA GLY A 38 -8.10 11.70 -13.54
C GLY A 38 -8.88 10.40 -13.64
N ASN A 39 -8.53 9.41 -12.86
CA ASN A 39 -9.21 8.11 -12.79
C ASN A 39 -10.23 8.07 -11.64
N GLN A 40 -11.09 7.04 -11.64
CA GLN A 40 -12.15 6.91 -10.63
C GLN A 40 -11.81 5.84 -9.59
N ILE A 41 -11.90 6.22 -8.32
CA ILE A 41 -11.80 5.28 -7.19
C ILE A 41 -13.18 4.63 -7.02
N THR A 42 -13.22 3.29 -7.03
CA THR A 42 -14.46 2.53 -6.80
C THR A 42 -14.60 2.12 -5.34
N ALA A 43 -13.50 1.68 -4.69
CA ALA A 43 -13.49 1.35 -3.27
C ALA A 43 -12.06 1.41 -2.69
N ILE A 44 -11.96 1.66 -1.39
CA ILE A 44 -10.73 1.54 -0.61
C ILE A 44 -11.03 0.57 0.53
N GLN A 45 -10.32 -0.56 0.58
CA GLN A 45 -10.47 -1.59 1.61
C GLN A 45 -9.31 -1.55 2.60
N ILE A 46 -9.62 -1.63 3.89
CA ILE A 46 -8.66 -1.71 4.99
C ILE A 46 -8.91 -3.02 5.72
N GLY A 47 -8.04 -3.99 5.53
CA GLY A 47 -8.23 -5.38 5.91
C GLY A 47 -8.48 -6.26 4.69
N GLY A 48 -8.44 -7.59 4.87
CA GLY A 48 -8.46 -8.53 3.75
C GLY A 48 -9.51 -9.64 3.85
N GLU A 49 -10.34 -9.69 4.91
CA GLU A 49 -11.22 -10.82 5.18
C GLU A 49 -12.70 -10.39 5.26
N LYS A 50 -13.31 -10.51 6.44
CA LYS A 50 -14.73 -10.23 6.61
C LYS A 50 -15.00 -8.73 6.73
N LYS A 51 -15.99 -8.24 5.98
CA LYS A 51 -16.42 -6.85 6.04
C LYS A 51 -17.07 -6.54 7.39
N LEU A 52 -16.62 -5.48 8.04
CA LEU A 52 -17.16 -4.96 9.30
C LEU A 52 -18.19 -3.86 9.03
N PHE A 53 -17.75 -2.78 8.36
CA PHE A 53 -18.61 -1.65 8.01
C PHE A 53 -18.05 -0.88 6.82
N THR A 54 -18.86 0.06 6.28
CA THR A 54 -18.51 0.90 5.13
C THR A 54 -18.88 2.35 5.39
N ILE A 55 -17.99 3.28 5.03
CA ILE A 55 -18.22 4.72 5.06
C ILE A 55 -17.93 5.26 3.65
N GLY A 56 -18.96 5.53 2.86
CA GLY A 56 -18.79 5.92 1.47
C GLY A 56 -18.04 4.85 0.66
N LYS A 57 -16.88 5.21 0.09
CA LYS A 57 -16.02 4.27 -0.64
C LYS A 57 -15.04 3.52 0.25
N LEU A 58 -14.94 3.88 1.53
CA LEU A 58 -14.03 3.27 2.49
C LEU A 58 -14.70 2.07 3.14
N GLN A 59 -14.08 0.91 3.06
CA GLN A 59 -14.55 -0.36 3.59
C GLN A 59 -13.56 -0.89 4.63
N PHE A 60 -14.05 -1.14 5.83
CA PHE A 60 -13.26 -1.73 6.90
C PHE A 60 -13.55 -3.22 6.99
N LEU A 61 -12.48 -4.02 6.94
CA LEU A 61 -12.51 -5.47 6.99
C LEU A 61 -11.64 -5.98 8.14
N THR A 62 -11.91 -7.20 8.58
CA THR A 62 -11.00 -7.93 9.48
C THR A 62 -9.73 -8.35 8.72
N GLY A 63 -8.75 -8.88 9.44
CA GLY A 63 -7.49 -9.35 8.86
C GLY A 63 -6.51 -8.22 8.52
N ALA A 64 -5.41 -8.58 7.91
CA ALA A 64 -4.32 -7.69 7.54
C ALA A 64 -4.44 -7.21 6.08
N GLY A 65 -3.64 -6.17 5.74
CA GLY A 65 -3.55 -5.63 4.38
C GLY A 65 -4.65 -4.62 4.04
N GLY A 66 -4.62 -4.17 2.81
CA GLY A 66 -5.58 -3.23 2.23
C GLY A 66 -5.63 -3.39 0.72
N ARG A 67 -6.53 -2.65 0.09
CA ARG A 67 -6.65 -2.64 -1.37
C ARG A 67 -7.40 -1.41 -1.86
N CYS A 68 -6.80 -0.63 -2.75
CA CYS A 68 -7.48 0.43 -3.48
C CYS A 68 -7.97 -0.11 -4.83
N TYR A 69 -9.29 -0.04 -5.05
CA TYR A 69 -9.92 -0.39 -6.33
C TYR A 69 -10.17 0.86 -7.13
N PHE A 70 -9.82 0.83 -8.42
CA PHE A 70 -9.97 1.96 -9.32
C PHE A 70 -10.18 1.52 -10.75
N GLU A 71 -10.80 2.39 -11.55
CA GLU A 71 -11.01 2.21 -12.97
C GLU A 71 -10.16 3.21 -13.75
N ILE A 72 -9.46 2.72 -14.78
CA ILE A 72 -8.69 3.56 -15.69
C ILE A 72 -9.45 3.66 -17.00
N ALA A 73 -9.72 4.89 -17.46
CA ALA A 73 -10.37 5.13 -18.73
C ALA A 73 -9.59 4.48 -19.88
N ASP A 74 -10.25 3.64 -20.69
CA ASP A 74 -9.63 2.84 -21.73
C ASP A 74 -8.96 3.66 -22.86
N ALA A 75 -9.41 4.91 -23.08
CA ALA A 75 -8.84 5.85 -24.04
C ALA A 75 -7.43 6.33 -23.70
N ASN A 76 -6.89 5.99 -22.51
CA ASN A 76 -5.63 6.53 -22.06
C ASN A 76 -4.43 5.81 -22.66
N LYS A 77 -3.72 6.48 -23.58
CA LYS A 77 -2.50 5.96 -24.23
C LYS A 77 -1.36 5.64 -23.24
N ARG A 78 -1.41 6.23 -22.03
CA ARG A 78 -0.37 6.06 -20.97
C ARG A 78 -0.83 5.16 -19.82
N LYS A 79 -1.82 4.33 -20.04
CA LYS A 79 -2.45 3.50 -18.99
C LYS A 79 -1.45 2.68 -18.15
N TYR A 80 -0.38 2.15 -18.74
CA TYR A 80 0.64 1.41 -17.98
C TYR A 80 1.51 2.31 -17.10
N LEU A 81 1.86 3.51 -17.59
CA LEU A 81 2.60 4.49 -16.80
C LEU A 81 1.75 4.94 -15.60
N MET A 82 0.48 5.21 -15.83
CA MET A 82 -0.46 5.58 -14.77
C MET A 82 -0.62 4.46 -13.73
N LYS A 83 -0.76 3.21 -14.16
CA LYS A 83 -0.79 2.07 -13.23
C LYS A 83 0.46 1.98 -12.37
N ASN A 84 1.64 2.16 -12.96
CA ASN A 84 2.90 2.16 -12.20
C ASN A 84 2.95 3.29 -11.17
N ILE A 85 2.55 4.51 -11.54
CA ILE A 85 2.51 5.67 -10.64
C ILE A 85 1.52 5.40 -9.49
N ILE A 86 0.32 4.92 -9.80
CA ILE A 86 -0.69 4.56 -8.81
C ILE A 86 -0.15 3.46 -7.87
N SER A 87 0.46 2.41 -8.42
CA SER A 87 1.00 1.30 -7.61
C SER A 87 2.12 1.74 -6.67
N MET A 88 2.93 2.74 -7.04
CA MET A 88 3.96 3.28 -6.16
C MET A 88 3.40 4.25 -5.11
N GLY A 89 2.20 4.75 -5.31
CA GLY A 89 1.58 5.77 -4.47
C GLY A 89 1.46 5.39 -3.01
N GLY A 90 1.06 4.16 -2.72
CA GLY A 90 0.91 3.65 -1.36
C GLY A 90 2.23 3.72 -0.59
N VAL A 91 3.27 3.09 -1.15
CA VAL A 91 4.60 3.05 -0.52
C VAL A 91 5.20 4.45 -0.38
N LEU A 92 4.99 5.33 -1.37
CA LEU A 92 5.49 6.71 -1.30
C LEU A 92 4.87 7.48 -0.13
N PHE A 93 3.55 7.34 0.10
CA PHE A 93 2.86 8.03 1.19
C PHE A 93 3.32 7.51 2.56
N THR A 94 3.42 6.20 2.75
CA THR A 94 3.93 5.64 4.00
C THR A 94 5.39 5.99 4.25
N PHE A 95 6.22 6.04 3.21
CA PHE A 95 7.61 6.48 3.30
C PHE A 95 7.72 7.95 3.75
N ILE A 96 6.97 8.85 3.12
CA ILE A 96 6.96 10.28 3.50
C ILE A 96 6.50 10.43 4.95
N LEU A 97 5.40 9.76 5.36
CA LEU A 97 4.95 9.80 6.74
C LEU A 97 6.04 9.32 7.71
N THR A 98 6.68 8.19 7.40
CA THR A 98 7.73 7.62 8.26
C THR A 98 8.90 8.59 8.43
N ILE A 99 9.36 9.24 7.34
CA ILE A 99 10.42 10.26 7.40
C ILE A 99 9.98 11.45 8.25
N VAL A 100 8.76 11.95 8.08
CA VAL A 100 8.24 13.06 8.87
C VAL A 100 8.22 12.71 10.36
N LEU A 101 7.72 11.52 10.72
CA LEU A 101 7.65 11.08 12.11
C LEU A 101 9.04 10.89 12.74
N VAL A 102 10.01 10.40 11.99
CA VAL A 102 11.41 10.28 12.46
C VAL A 102 12.07 11.65 12.55
N GLY A 103 11.83 12.54 11.58
CA GLY A 103 12.48 13.87 11.52
C GLY A 103 11.93 14.90 12.51
N THR A 104 10.78 14.65 13.14
CA THR A 104 10.18 15.55 14.15
C THR A 104 10.56 15.21 15.59
N ASP A 105 11.66 14.48 15.81
CA ASP A 105 12.09 13.96 17.12
C ASP A 105 11.01 13.15 17.88
N SER A 106 9.97 12.76 17.14
CA SER A 106 8.88 11.96 17.68
C SER A 106 9.25 10.47 17.82
N PHE A 107 10.40 10.08 17.29
CA PHE A 107 10.92 8.72 17.33
C PHE A 107 12.35 8.71 17.89
N ASP A 108 12.51 8.06 19.02
CA ASP A 108 13.83 7.78 19.62
C ASP A 108 14.11 6.27 19.56
N PHE A 109 15.13 5.90 18.81
CA PHE A 109 15.52 4.48 18.65
C PHE A 109 15.93 3.81 19.98
N TYR A 110 16.59 4.54 20.87
CA TYR A 110 16.98 4.02 22.17
C TYR A 110 15.76 3.78 23.06
N HIS A 111 14.83 4.76 23.10
CA HIS A 111 13.57 4.62 23.83
C HIS A 111 12.75 3.46 23.29
N PHE A 112 12.63 3.34 21.97
CA PHE A 112 11.92 2.23 21.29
C PHE A 112 12.50 0.87 21.68
N ALA A 113 13.83 0.68 21.57
CA ALA A 113 14.48 -0.59 21.91
C ALA A 113 14.27 -0.97 23.38
N LYS A 114 14.35 -0.01 24.30
CA LYS A 114 14.08 -0.20 25.72
C LYS A 114 12.60 -0.46 26.00
N GLY A 115 11.72 0.26 25.29
CA GLY A 115 10.27 0.11 25.37
C GLY A 115 9.79 -1.26 24.90
N MET A 116 10.40 -1.83 23.87
CA MET A 116 10.12 -3.20 23.43
C MET A 116 10.33 -4.25 24.53
N ILE A 117 11.40 -4.09 25.32
CA ILE A 117 11.71 -5.01 26.44
C ILE A 117 10.73 -4.82 27.60
N LYS A 118 10.31 -3.59 27.85
CA LYS A 118 9.43 -3.22 28.98
C LYS A 118 7.93 -3.24 28.67
N GLY A 119 7.55 -3.41 27.41
CA GLY A 119 6.17 -3.30 26.97
C GLY A 119 5.62 -1.86 26.93
N ASP A 120 6.51 -0.86 26.97
CA ASP A 120 6.17 0.56 26.97
C ASP A 120 6.52 1.24 25.64
N ILE A 121 5.90 0.77 24.56
CA ILE A 121 6.06 1.33 23.22
C ILE A 121 5.00 2.39 23.00
N THR A 122 5.38 3.55 22.47
CA THR A 122 4.45 4.61 22.10
C THR A 122 3.69 4.26 20.81
N PHE A 123 2.55 4.92 20.57
CA PHE A 123 1.79 4.74 19.34
C PHE A 123 2.58 5.22 18.11
N ILE A 124 3.37 6.29 18.24
CA ILE A 124 4.23 6.82 17.17
C ILE A 124 5.31 5.81 16.81
N GLU A 125 5.96 5.20 17.78
CA GLU A 125 6.97 4.15 17.54
C GLU A 125 6.37 2.94 16.82
N CYS A 126 5.13 2.57 17.13
CA CYS A 126 4.41 1.55 16.38
C CYS A 126 4.17 1.99 14.92
N LEU A 127 3.74 3.25 14.69
CA LEU A 127 3.52 3.78 13.35
C LEU A 127 4.80 3.77 12.52
N VAL A 128 5.92 4.25 13.08
CA VAL A 128 7.23 4.26 12.40
C VAL A 128 7.66 2.83 12.04
N THR A 129 7.52 1.89 12.99
CA THR A 129 7.87 0.48 12.75
C THR A 129 7.05 -0.12 11.62
N PHE A 130 5.72 0.06 11.62
CA PHE A 130 4.87 -0.44 10.53
C PHE A 130 5.13 0.30 9.22
N GLY A 131 5.47 1.59 9.24
CA GLY A 131 5.89 2.34 8.06
C GLY A 131 7.14 1.74 7.42
N PHE A 132 8.17 1.40 8.20
CA PHE A 132 9.35 0.68 7.69
C PHE A 132 9.00 -0.72 7.17
N LEU A 133 8.12 -1.45 7.84
CA LEU A 133 7.67 -2.76 7.37
C LEU A 133 6.89 -2.67 6.05
N ASP A 134 6.16 -1.59 5.83
CA ASP A 134 5.41 -1.35 4.60
C ASP A 134 6.32 -1.13 3.37
N LEU A 135 7.55 -0.61 3.56
CA LEU A 135 8.53 -0.49 2.48
C LEU A 135 8.85 -1.84 1.81
N ARG A 136 8.60 -2.96 2.48
CA ARG A 136 8.73 -4.30 1.89
C ARG A 136 7.80 -4.51 0.70
N ASN A 137 6.73 -3.70 0.56
CA ASN A 137 5.84 -3.74 -0.60
C ASN A 137 6.51 -3.29 -1.90
N ILE A 138 7.68 -2.61 -1.84
CA ILE A 138 8.52 -2.34 -3.01
C ILE A 138 9.12 -3.64 -3.58
N ILE A 139 9.40 -4.64 -2.71
CA ILE A 139 10.00 -5.90 -3.13
C ILE A 139 8.96 -6.72 -3.89
N PRO A 140 9.23 -7.09 -5.15
CA PRO A 140 8.27 -7.83 -5.96
C PRO A 140 8.05 -9.24 -5.41
N LYS A 141 6.88 -9.48 -4.84
CA LYS A 141 6.46 -10.77 -4.28
C LYS A 141 5.01 -11.07 -4.61
N THR A 142 4.71 -12.36 -4.67
CA THR A 142 3.34 -12.88 -4.69
C THR A 142 3.16 -13.82 -3.51
N PHE A 143 2.01 -13.77 -2.87
CA PHE A 143 1.63 -14.74 -1.84
C PHE A 143 0.27 -15.31 -2.19
N ILE A 144 0.03 -16.55 -1.81
CA ILE A 144 -1.26 -17.22 -1.94
C ILE A 144 -1.79 -17.41 -0.52
N ASN A 145 -2.97 -16.89 -0.26
CA ASN A 145 -3.68 -17.10 1.00
C ASN A 145 -5.14 -17.40 0.69
N ASN A 146 -5.65 -18.54 1.16
CA ASN A 146 -7.00 -19.01 0.90
C ASN A 146 -7.40 -18.91 -0.59
N GLU A 147 -6.55 -19.45 -1.48
CA GLU A 147 -6.74 -19.45 -2.94
C GLU A 147 -6.69 -18.06 -3.61
N VAL A 148 -6.54 -16.98 -2.84
CA VAL A 148 -6.40 -15.63 -3.36
C VAL A 148 -4.93 -15.29 -3.55
N VAL A 149 -4.58 -14.85 -4.76
CA VAL A 149 -3.22 -14.39 -5.08
C VAL A 149 -3.08 -12.92 -4.71
N TYR A 150 -2.21 -12.64 -3.76
CA TYR A 150 -1.83 -11.28 -3.38
C TYR A 150 -0.51 -10.90 -4.06
N GLN A 151 -0.43 -9.66 -4.51
CA GLN A 151 0.75 -9.12 -5.19
C GLN A 151 1.16 -7.82 -4.51
N THR A 152 2.46 -7.68 -4.23
CA THR A 152 3.03 -6.41 -3.76
C THR A 152 3.00 -5.37 -4.86
N ASP A 153 3.09 -4.09 -4.50
CA ASP A 153 3.10 -2.99 -5.46
C ASP A 153 4.31 -3.04 -6.38
N GLY A 154 5.49 -3.42 -5.86
CA GLY A 154 6.66 -3.65 -6.68
C GLY A 154 6.46 -4.74 -7.74
N TYR A 155 5.72 -5.80 -7.43
CA TYR A 155 5.38 -6.83 -8.41
C TYR A 155 4.46 -6.30 -9.52
N LYS A 156 3.43 -5.53 -9.14
CA LYS A 156 2.50 -4.89 -10.10
C LYS A 156 3.26 -3.97 -11.06
N VAL A 157 4.16 -3.12 -10.54
CA VAL A 157 5.01 -2.23 -11.36
C VAL A 157 5.84 -3.01 -12.37
N ILE A 158 6.47 -4.11 -11.96
CA ILE A 158 7.26 -4.94 -12.89
C ILE A 158 6.37 -5.57 -13.95
N GLN A 159 5.21 -6.09 -13.60
CA GLN A 159 4.27 -6.70 -14.55
C GLN A 159 3.73 -5.68 -15.56
N ASP A 160 3.32 -4.51 -15.09
CA ASP A 160 2.81 -3.46 -15.97
C ASP A 160 3.90 -2.92 -16.89
N THR A 161 5.13 -2.79 -16.39
CA THR A 161 6.29 -2.40 -17.21
C THR A 161 6.61 -3.44 -18.29
N LYS A 162 6.64 -4.74 -17.96
CA LYS A 162 6.82 -5.81 -18.94
C LYS A 162 5.71 -5.80 -20.01
N SER A 163 4.46 -5.60 -19.58
CA SER A 163 3.30 -5.53 -20.48
C SER A 163 3.39 -4.33 -21.43
N TYR A 164 3.85 -3.17 -20.94
CA TYR A 164 4.12 -2.00 -21.76
C TYR A 164 5.13 -2.25 -22.87
N PHE A 165 6.31 -2.83 -22.53
CA PHE A 165 7.33 -3.13 -23.51
C PHE A 165 6.88 -4.17 -24.54
N ARG A 166 6.15 -5.20 -24.11
CA ARG A 166 5.56 -6.22 -25.00
C ARG A 166 4.60 -5.59 -26.01
N GLN A 167 3.69 -4.73 -25.56
CA GLN A 167 2.76 -4.04 -26.45
C GLN A 167 3.47 -3.08 -27.41
N ARG A 168 4.49 -2.35 -26.93
CA ARG A 168 5.31 -1.49 -27.79
C ARG A 168 6.00 -2.27 -28.90
N LYS A 169 6.52 -3.46 -28.59
CA LYS A 169 7.12 -4.36 -29.59
C LYS A 169 6.09 -4.82 -30.63
N ILE A 170 4.92 -5.25 -30.18
CA ILE A 170 3.83 -5.67 -31.08
C ILE A 170 3.41 -4.53 -32.03
N ARG A 171 3.19 -3.33 -31.53
CA ARG A 171 2.84 -2.16 -32.34
C ARG A 171 3.90 -1.82 -33.39
N ARG A 172 5.19 -1.95 -33.05
CA ARG A 172 6.29 -1.75 -34.02
C ARG A 172 6.26 -2.80 -35.12
N LEU A 173 6.07 -4.07 -34.79
CA LEU A 173 5.94 -5.15 -35.77
C LEU A 173 4.75 -4.94 -36.70
N GLN A 174 3.58 -4.61 -36.15
CA GLN A 174 2.39 -4.30 -36.95
C GLN A 174 2.63 -3.13 -37.92
N LYS A 175 3.30 -2.05 -37.46
CA LYS A 175 3.65 -0.92 -38.33
C LYS A 175 4.58 -1.31 -39.47
N ASN A 176 5.59 -2.17 -39.17
CA ASN A 176 6.51 -2.65 -40.18
C ASN A 176 5.80 -3.53 -41.25
N ILE A 177 4.90 -4.43 -40.80
CA ILE A 177 4.10 -5.26 -41.73
C ILE A 177 3.23 -4.39 -42.62
N MET A 178 2.53 -3.38 -42.06
CA MET A 178 1.71 -2.46 -42.87
C MET A 178 2.51 -1.67 -43.91
N ASN A 179 3.79 -1.36 -43.60
CA ASN A 179 4.67 -0.67 -44.55
C ASN A 179 5.21 -1.59 -45.66
N LEU A 180 5.25 -2.92 -45.45
CA LEU A 180 5.66 -3.90 -46.45
C LEU A 180 4.53 -4.29 -47.41
N VAL A 181 3.28 -4.06 -47.02
CA VAL A 181 2.08 -4.40 -47.84
C VAL A 181 1.63 -3.21 -48.70
N LYS A 182 2.20 -2.04 -48.48
CA LYS A 182 2.06 -0.86 -49.38
C LYS A 182 3.10 -0.84 -50.47
#